data_72b22fcb3d299e835447bd736ad534be
#
_entry.id   72b22fcb3d299e835447bd736ad534be
#
_cell.length_a   1.000
_cell.length_b   1.000
_cell.length_c   1.000
_cell.angle_alpha   90.00
_cell.angle_beta   90.00
_cell.angle_gamma   90.00
#
_symmetry.space_group_name_H-M   'P 1'
#
loop_
_entity.id
_entity.type
_entity.pdbx_description
1 polymer ?
#
loop_
_entity_poly.entity_id
_entity_poly.type
_entity_poly.pdbx_seq_one_letter_code
_entity_poly.pdbx_strand_id
1 'polypeptide(L)'
;MISFSGGKCMRTISDELKIYELSRIWKDAEYNFAFWDKVNIDWDEEYKKALPRVLATKDVYEYYRELARFVSLLDDGHTGISFPMDVMQSPEYFSMLPVYLAQVGGSYVVLSMAEEYRDTIPMFGVLAKYDGVDIAEYIRGKCYPYIWHANENACSKAVMIELLYGRADSKAVLTFEKDGKTFDVSMRRVDATKIKWCDSGTPKAKTAPGEVILNEDNVKIKITDSGIAVITITTFMDDSVPGKIYGKFEELRKAKGYIIDVRGNGGGNSGNADAVAAMFISGQFTSCAAETQVYEPTYKAWGLFREDFKNVSPEDVAKMQWDEDSLKSYRMCRHICFQKETNIAENIAPGLLEGPVAVLMNGDTVSAAEDFVDVMKMHTKATFVGSNTAGTSGQPYFVFLESGGNYRICTRRCIAQNGEDIYNKGFSPDVRVDVTIDDFKEGRDKVMETALEILTE
;
A
#
# COMPACT_ATOMS: atom_id res chain seq x y z
N MET A 1 35.53 -22.57 15.52
CA MET A 1 35.45 -22.15 16.95
C MET A 1 35.32 -20.63 16.96
N ILE A 2 34.11 -20.11 17.10
CA ILE A 2 33.85 -18.68 17.20
C ILE A 2 33.83 -18.33 18.67
N SER A 3 34.81 -17.55 19.10
CA SER A 3 34.94 -17.05 20.47
C SER A 3 33.85 -16.02 20.75
N PHE A 4 32.91 -16.31 21.62
CA PHE A 4 31.97 -15.33 22.17
C PHE A 4 32.69 -14.48 23.21
N SER A 5 33.25 -13.36 22.81
CA SER A 5 33.53 -12.25 23.69
C SER A 5 32.33 -11.29 23.65
N GLY A 6 31.78 -10.94 24.83
CA GLY A 6 30.51 -10.22 25.01
C GLY A 6 30.44 -8.76 24.53
N GLY A 7 30.91 -8.46 23.32
CA GLY A 7 30.65 -7.22 22.59
C GLY A 7 29.58 -7.49 21.56
N LYS A 8 28.53 -6.68 21.51
CA LYS A 8 27.51 -6.71 20.45
C LYS A 8 28.23 -6.60 19.09
N CYS A 9 28.33 -7.72 18.36
CA CYS A 9 28.91 -7.73 17.02
C CYS A 9 27.88 -7.16 16.05
N MET A 10 27.99 -5.90 15.71
CA MET A 10 27.16 -5.31 14.64
C MET A 10 27.47 -6.06 13.33
N ARG A 11 26.43 -6.58 12.68
CA ARG A 11 26.56 -7.23 11.39
C ARG A 11 26.95 -6.20 10.33
N THR A 12 28.13 -6.37 9.76
CA THR A 12 28.67 -5.54 8.69
C THR A 12 28.51 -6.21 7.34
N ILE A 13 28.40 -5.42 6.27
CA ILE A 13 28.38 -5.87 4.87
C ILE A 13 29.68 -5.45 4.23
N SER A 14 30.33 -6.34 3.46
CA SER A 14 31.57 -5.99 2.75
C SER A 14 31.30 -4.96 1.64
N ASP A 15 32.30 -4.16 1.30
CA ASP A 15 32.15 -3.14 0.27
C ASP A 15 31.89 -3.76 -1.11
N GLU A 16 32.49 -4.92 -1.41
CA GLU A 16 32.24 -5.67 -2.64
C GLU A 16 30.75 -6.05 -2.75
N LEU A 17 30.16 -6.57 -1.66
CA LEU A 17 28.76 -6.96 -1.64
C LEU A 17 27.82 -5.75 -1.72
N LYS A 18 28.16 -4.65 -1.03
CA LYS A 18 27.40 -3.38 -1.14
C LYS A 18 27.37 -2.86 -2.59
N ILE A 19 28.52 -2.87 -3.28
CA ILE A 19 28.61 -2.45 -4.69
C ILE A 19 27.77 -3.39 -5.56
N TYR A 20 27.94 -4.69 -5.39
CA TYR A 20 27.23 -5.69 -6.20
C TYR A 20 25.70 -5.56 -6.07
N GLU A 21 25.18 -5.51 -4.86
CA GLU A 21 23.75 -5.45 -4.61
C GLU A 21 23.13 -4.12 -5.05
N LEU A 22 23.78 -2.98 -4.79
CA LEU A 22 23.32 -1.68 -5.29
C LEU A 22 23.31 -1.64 -6.83
N SER A 23 24.38 -2.17 -7.48
CA SER A 23 24.46 -2.25 -8.94
C SER A 23 23.38 -3.15 -9.53
N ARG A 24 23.05 -4.24 -8.84
CA ARG A 24 21.99 -5.16 -9.25
C ARG A 24 20.62 -4.47 -9.17
N ILE A 25 20.30 -3.79 -8.07
CA ILE A 25 19.05 -3.02 -7.91
C ILE A 25 18.94 -1.96 -9.01
N TRP A 26 20.03 -1.22 -9.27
CA TRP A 26 20.07 -0.20 -10.31
C TRP A 26 19.73 -0.78 -11.69
N LYS A 27 20.36 -1.91 -12.08
CA LYS A 27 20.10 -2.55 -13.36
C LYS A 27 18.75 -3.22 -13.45
N ASP A 28 18.32 -3.92 -12.41
CA ASP A 28 17.02 -4.56 -12.40
C ASP A 28 15.89 -3.53 -12.51
N ALA A 29 16.01 -2.37 -11.88
CA ALA A 29 15.06 -1.28 -12.02
C ALA A 29 15.06 -0.71 -13.45
N GLU A 30 16.23 -0.46 -14.04
CA GLU A 30 16.34 0.07 -15.41
C GLU A 30 15.57 -0.79 -16.43
N TYR A 31 15.65 -2.11 -16.30
CA TYR A 31 15.06 -3.04 -17.29
C TYR A 31 13.65 -3.49 -16.94
N ASN A 32 13.23 -3.42 -15.68
CA ASN A 32 12.00 -4.06 -15.25
C ASN A 32 10.94 -3.09 -14.71
N PHE A 33 11.31 -1.88 -14.30
CA PHE A 33 10.35 -0.95 -13.70
C PHE A 33 9.33 -0.44 -14.73
N ALA A 34 8.04 -0.63 -14.44
CA ALA A 34 6.95 -0.40 -15.40
C ALA A 34 6.55 1.08 -15.58
N PHE A 35 7.06 2.00 -14.73
CA PHE A 35 6.56 3.38 -14.67
C PHE A 35 7.63 4.43 -14.96
N TRP A 36 8.63 4.11 -15.79
CA TRP A 36 9.69 5.08 -16.14
C TRP A 36 9.15 6.36 -16.80
N ASP A 37 8.01 6.29 -17.47
CA ASP A 37 7.32 7.45 -18.04
C ASP A 37 6.64 8.35 -16.99
N LYS A 38 6.53 7.90 -15.75
CA LYS A 38 5.92 8.64 -14.64
C LYS A 38 6.96 9.24 -13.68
N VAL A 39 8.22 8.82 -13.77
CA VAL A 39 9.30 9.22 -12.85
C VAL A 39 10.27 10.13 -13.61
N ASN A 40 10.47 11.34 -13.11
CA ASN A 40 11.37 12.32 -13.73
C ASN A 40 12.69 12.42 -12.95
N ILE A 41 13.52 11.38 -13.06
CA ILE A 41 14.86 11.33 -12.43
C ILE A 41 15.89 10.82 -13.44
N ASP A 42 17.14 11.25 -13.29
CA ASP A 42 18.28 10.62 -13.94
C ASP A 42 18.76 9.45 -13.07
N TRP A 43 18.37 8.23 -13.45
CA TRP A 43 18.60 7.03 -12.65
C TRP A 43 20.09 6.69 -12.51
N ASP A 44 20.89 7.00 -13.54
CA ASP A 44 22.34 6.80 -13.51
C ASP A 44 23.02 7.81 -12.56
N GLU A 45 22.57 9.06 -12.55
CA GLU A 45 23.09 10.06 -11.61
C GLU A 45 22.67 9.75 -10.16
N GLU A 46 21.46 9.24 -9.94
CA GLU A 46 21.02 8.82 -8.60
C GLU A 46 21.84 7.60 -8.10
N TYR A 47 22.19 6.66 -8.99
CA TYR A 47 23.11 5.57 -8.65
C TYR A 47 24.50 6.10 -8.22
N LYS A 48 25.07 7.03 -8.98
CA LYS A 48 26.37 7.66 -8.65
C LYS A 48 26.33 8.36 -7.31
N LYS A 49 25.21 9.02 -6.96
CA LYS A 49 25.01 9.66 -5.65
C LYS A 49 24.82 8.65 -4.52
N ALA A 50 24.16 7.52 -4.79
CA ALA A 50 23.89 6.48 -3.79
C ALA A 50 25.18 5.71 -3.42
N LEU A 51 26.06 5.44 -4.39
CA LEU A 51 27.23 4.59 -4.21
C LEU A 51 28.13 5.03 -3.02
N PRO A 52 28.59 6.29 -2.90
CA PRO A 52 29.41 6.70 -1.76
C PRO A 52 28.65 6.64 -0.43
N ARG A 53 27.32 6.89 -0.40
CA ARG A 53 26.52 6.78 0.81
C ARG A 53 26.40 5.33 1.29
N VAL A 54 26.16 4.42 0.37
CA VAL A 54 26.10 2.98 0.65
C VAL A 54 27.44 2.46 1.17
N LEU A 55 28.56 2.85 0.56
CA LEU A 55 29.89 2.48 1.01
C LEU A 55 30.22 3.03 2.40
N ALA A 56 29.72 4.22 2.76
CA ALA A 56 29.96 4.84 4.06
C ALA A 56 29.19 4.18 5.22
N THR A 57 28.23 3.29 4.95
CA THR A 57 27.43 2.62 5.98
C THR A 57 28.26 1.70 6.86
N LYS A 58 27.96 1.69 8.17
CA LYS A 58 28.77 1.00 9.18
C LYS A 58 28.21 -0.36 9.58
N ASP A 59 26.92 -0.55 9.37
CA ASP A 59 26.23 -1.81 9.71
C ASP A 59 25.08 -2.10 8.73
N VAL A 60 24.47 -3.28 8.90
CA VAL A 60 23.39 -3.76 8.05
C VAL A 60 22.16 -2.83 8.08
N TYR A 61 21.84 -2.19 9.20
CA TYR A 61 20.70 -1.30 9.30
C TYR A 61 20.90 -0.03 8.46
N GLU A 62 22.06 0.65 8.60
CA GLU A 62 22.39 1.81 7.77
C GLU A 62 22.42 1.45 6.29
N TYR A 63 22.96 0.27 5.96
CA TYR A 63 23.03 -0.21 4.58
C TYR A 63 21.63 -0.35 3.96
N TYR A 64 20.70 -1.03 4.63
CA TYR A 64 19.34 -1.17 4.13
C TYR A 64 18.56 0.15 4.12
N ARG A 65 18.85 1.07 5.02
CA ARG A 65 18.31 2.45 4.98
C ARG A 65 18.74 3.18 3.70
N GLU A 66 20.02 3.10 3.30
CA GLU A 66 20.48 3.72 2.07
C GLU A 66 19.93 3.02 0.81
N LEU A 67 19.77 1.70 0.83
CA LEU A 67 19.07 0.99 -0.25
C LEU A 67 17.59 1.40 -0.34
N ALA A 68 16.89 1.51 0.79
CA ALA A 68 15.50 1.98 0.83
C ALA A 68 15.39 3.40 0.27
N ARG A 69 16.32 4.29 0.64
CA ARG A 69 16.39 5.65 0.11
C ARG A 69 16.60 5.70 -1.40
N PHE A 70 17.41 4.80 -1.95
CA PHE A 70 17.65 4.72 -3.38
C PHE A 70 16.42 4.21 -4.13
N VAL A 71 15.80 3.13 -3.63
CA VAL A 71 14.64 2.51 -4.29
C VAL A 71 13.38 3.38 -4.17
N SER A 72 13.20 4.12 -3.06
CA SER A 72 12.06 5.03 -2.87
C SER A 72 11.98 6.16 -3.91
N LEU A 73 13.07 6.46 -4.61
CA LEU A 73 13.09 7.43 -5.73
C LEU A 73 12.18 7.01 -6.88
N LEU A 74 11.84 5.72 -7.00
CA LEU A 74 10.90 5.20 -8.00
C LEU A 74 9.43 5.46 -7.63
N ASP A 75 9.16 5.84 -6.40
CA ASP A 75 7.87 6.28 -5.85
C ASP A 75 6.66 5.43 -6.28
N ASP A 76 6.78 4.11 -6.11
CA ASP A 76 5.76 3.12 -6.45
C ASP A 76 5.51 2.14 -5.31
N GLY A 77 4.24 1.83 -5.02
CA GLY A 77 3.85 1.00 -3.87
C GLY A 77 4.19 -0.48 -4.00
N HIS A 78 4.43 -0.99 -5.21
CA HIS A 78 4.91 -2.36 -5.45
C HIS A 78 6.44 -2.44 -5.54
N THR A 79 7.14 -1.30 -5.45
CA THR A 79 8.59 -1.20 -5.47
C THR A 79 9.12 -0.84 -4.09
N GLY A 80 10.15 -1.51 -3.62
CA GLY A 80 10.68 -1.25 -2.27
C GLY A 80 11.75 -2.23 -1.80
N ILE A 81 12.27 -1.96 -0.62
CA ILE A 81 13.27 -2.78 0.09
C ILE A 81 12.63 -3.40 1.33
N SER A 82 13.00 -4.66 1.59
CA SER A 82 12.71 -5.32 2.87
C SER A 82 14.02 -5.66 3.57
N PHE A 83 14.11 -5.27 4.83
CA PHE A 83 15.24 -5.61 5.68
C PHE A 83 15.32 -7.12 5.92
N PRO A 84 16.51 -7.67 6.24
CA PRO A 84 16.63 -9.04 6.72
C PRO A 84 15.75 -9.27 7.95
N MET A 85 15.12 -10.44 8.04
CA MET A 85 14.17 -10.74 9.12
C MET A 85 14.84 -10.69 10.51
N ASP A 86 16.08 -11.16 10.62
CA ASP A 86 16.86 -11.10 11.87
C ASP A 86 17.12 -9.65 12.32
N VAL A 87 17.28 -8.73 11.36
CA VAL A 87 17.44 -7.29 11.64
C VAL A 87 16.11 -6.68 12.07
N MET A 88 15.01 -7.00 11.37
CA MET A 88 13.66 -6.50 11.72
C MET A 88 13.18 -6.99 13.10
N GLN A 89 13.57 -8.20 13.48
CA GLN A 89 13.25 -8.78 14.79
C GLN A 89 14.23 -8.36 15.91
N SER A 90 15.33 -7.70 15.56
CA SER A 90 16.31 -7.27 16.54
C SER A 90 15.89 -5.98 17.24
N PRO A 91 15.73 -6.00 18.57
CA PRO A 91 15.47 -4.78 19.33
C PRO A 91 16.57 -3.70 19.20
N GLU A 92 17.78 -4.09 18.80
CA GLU A 92 18.89 -3.15 18.56
C GLU A 92 18.59 -2.17 17.44
N TYR A 93 17.90 -2.65 16.39
CA TYR A 93 17.63 -1.90 15.16
C TYR A 93 16.17 -1.43 15.05
N PHE A 94 15.23 -2.23 15.58
CA PHE A 94 13.79 -1.98 15.51
C PHE A 94 13.16 -1.96 16.90
N SER A 95 13.60 -1.03 17.74
CA SER A 95 12.88 -0.61 18.95
C SER A 95 11.84 0.46 18.61
N MET A 96 10.77 0.59 19.41
CA MET A 96 9.71 1.53 19.13
C MET A 96 9.52 2.56 20.25
N LEU A 97 9.04 3.73 19.90
CA LEU A 97 8.52 4.69 20.87
C LEU A 97 7.26 4.10 21.49
N PRO A 98 7.12 4.19 22.84
CA PRO A 98 6.05 3.51 23.59
C PRO A 98 4.70 4.23 23.48
N VAL A 99 4.29 4.55 22.27
CA VAL A 99 3.00 5.13 21.90
C VAL A 99 2.45 4.42 20.65
N TYR A 100 1.16 4.17 20.62
CA TYR A 100 0.47 3.62 19.44
C TYR A 100 -0.41 4.70 18.82
N LEU A 101 -0.21 4.92 17.53
CA LEU A 101 -0.92 5.93 16.76
C LEU A 101 -1.81 5.26 15.69
N ALA A 102 -2.89 5.95 15.31
CA ALA A 102 -3.62 5.65 14.07
C ALA A 102 -3.77 6.91 13.24
N GLN A 103 -3.88 6.75 11.94
CA GLN A 103 -4.28 7.85 11.08
C GLN A 103 -5.81 7.95 11.04
N VAL A 104 -6.33 9.13 11.41
CA VAL A 104 -7.76 9.44 11.39
C VAL A 104 -7.92 10.84 10.80
N GLY A 105 -8.66 10.96 9.70
CA GLY A 105 -8.91 12.25 9.06
C GLY A 105 -7.64 13.01 8.65
N GLY A 106 -6.58 12.27 8.24
CA GLY A 106 -5.28 12.86 7.89
C GLY A 106 -4.36 13.17 9.08
N SER A 107 -4.83 12.99 10.31
CA SER A 107 -4.07 13.24 11.55
C SER A 107 -3.58 11.94 12.18
N TYR A 108 -2.43 11.98 12.87
CA TYR A 108 -1.92 10.86 13.66
C TYR A 108 -2.39 11.01 15.10
N VAL A 109 -3.26 10.12 15.54
CA VAL A 109 -4.01 10.18 16.80
C VAL A 109 -3.54 9.09 17.76
N VAL A 110 -3.35 9.44 19.02
CA VAL A 110 -2.95 8.50 20.09
C VAL A 110 -4.09 7.54 20.41
N LEU A 111 -3.84 6.23 20.25
CA LEU A 111 -4.79 5.16 20.61
C LEU A 111 -4.40 4.40 21.87
N SER A 112 -3.11 4.33 22.16
CA SER A 112 -2.58 3.72 23.38
C SER A 112 -1.18 4.25 23.65
N MET A 113 -0.72 4.12 24.89
CA MET A 113 0.65 4.44 25.32
C MET A 113 1.08 3.43 26.37
N ALA A 114 2.39 3.40 26.64
CA ALA A 114 2.89 2.63 27.77
C ALA A 114 2.39 3.19 29.10
N GLU A 115 2.23 2.33 30.11
CA GLU A 115 1.72 2.70 31.44
C GLU A 115 2.47 3.89 32.08
N GLU A 116 3.77 3.98 31.84
CA GLU A 116 4.62 5.07 32.36
C GLU A 116 4.29 6.45 31.77
N TYR A 117 3.59 6.51 30.64
CA TYR A 117 3.20 7.76 29.97
C TYR A 117 1.71 8.09 30.12
N ARG A 118 0.95 7.31 30.90
CA ARG A 118 -0.51 7.46 31.08
C ARG A 118 -0.94 8.87 31.44
N ASP A 119 -0.19 9.53 32.34
CA ASP A 119 -0.52 10.85 32.84
C ASP A 119 0.08 12.00 32.02
N THR A 120 0.91 11.69 31.03
CA THR A 120 1.65 12.67 30.22
C THR A 120 1.21 12.73 28.75
N ILE A 121 0.77 11.60 28.19
CA ILE A 121 0.27 11.54 26.82
C ILE A 121 -1.27 11.58 26.85
N PRO A 122 -1.90 12.57 26.20
CA PRO A 122 -3.35 12.65 26.16
C PRO A 122 -3.92 11.59 25.22
N MET A 123 -4.78 10.69 25.72
CA MET A 123 -5.54 9.77 24.89
C MET A 123 -6.32 10.54 23.82
N PHE A 124 -6.30 10.08 22.55
CA PHE A 124 -6.84 10.78 21.39
C PHE A 124 -6.22 12.15 21.10
N GLY A 125 -5.05 12.44 21.68
CA GLY A 125 -4.25 13.60 21.29
C GLY A 125 -3.71 13.45 19.87
N VAL A 126 -3.63 14.55 19.14
CA VAL A 126 -3.08 14.60 17.78
C VAL A 126 -1.59 14.88 17.85
N LEU A 127 -0.77 14.10 17.15
CA LEU A 127 0.65 14.37 17.01
C LEU A 127 0.84 15.62 16.14
N ALA A 128 1.34 16.71 16.74
CA ALA A 128 1.53 18.00 16.08
C ALA A 128 3.00 18.24 15.66
N LYS A 129 3.97 17.81 16.50
CA LYS A 129 5.40 18.00 16.20
C LYS A 129 6.22 16.77 16.58
N TYR A 130 7.34 16.62 15.90
CA TYR A 130 8.37 15.64 16.17
C TYR A 130 9.73 16.35 16.29
N ASP A 131 10.42 16.24 17.42
CA ASP A 131 11.67 16.96 17.76
C ASP A 131 11.56 18.48 17.50
N GLY A 132 10.40 19.06 17.83
CA GLY A 132 10.12 20.48 17.65
C GLY A 132 9.75 20.93 16.22
N VAL A 133 9.84 20.03 15.24
CA VAL A 133 9.46 20.27 13.83
C VAL A 133 7.99 19.91 13.64
N ASP A 134 7.25 20.71 12.87
CA ASP A 134 5.89 20.39 12.46
C ASP A 134 5.81 18.99 11.86
N ILE A 135 4.76 18.23 12.19
CA ILE A 135 4.70 16.80 11.84
C ILE A 135 4.68 16.57 10.31
N ALA A 136 3.98 17.43 9.55
CA ALA A 136 3.94 17.28 8.10
C ALA A 136 5.31 17.63 7.47
N GLU A 137 6.01 18.61 8.00
CA GLU A 137 7.38 18.95 7.58
C GLU A 137 8.35 17.82 7.93
N TYR A 138 8.24 17.26 9.15
CA TYR A 138 9.07 16.13 9.57
C TYR A 138 8.86 14.90 8.68
N ILE A 139 7.61 14.56 8.38
CA ILE A 139 7.27 13.43 7.50
C ILE A 139 7.89 13.63 6.11
N ARG A 140 7.68 14.81 5.50
CA ARG A 140 8.28 15.10 4.18
C ARG A 140 9.81 15.01 4.17
N GLY A 141 10.45 15.50 5.20
CA GLY A 141 11.93 15.56 5.26
C GLY A 141 12.61 14.31 5.78
N LYS A 142 11.94 13.50 6.60
CA LYS A 142 12.55 12.39 7.35
C LYS A 142 11.95 11.01 7.06
N CYS A 143 10.67 10.93 6.67
CA CYS A 143 10.01 9.66 6.36
C CYS A 143 9.97 9.40 4.85
N TYR A 144 9.48 10.34 4.06
CA TYR A 144 9.31 10.20 2.61
C TYR A 144 10.57 9.80 1.84
N PRO A 145 11.79 10.22 2.22
CA PRO A 145 13.00 9.74 1.55
C PRO A 145 13.25 8.23 1.60
N TYR A 146 12.49 7.48 2.38
CA TYR A 146 12.69 6.04 2.60
C TYR A 146 11.51 5.16 2.21
N ILE A 147 10.38 5.76 1.84
CA ILE A 147 9.12 5.07 1.57
C ILE A 147 8.46 5.58 0.29
N TRP A 148 7.62 4.76 -0.32
CA TRP A 148 6.62 5.23 -1.27
C TRP A 148 5.66 6.20 -0.58
N HIS A 149 5.37 7.34 -1.19
CA HIS A 149 4.61 8.41 -0.55
C HIS A 149 3.64 9.17 -1.47
N ALA A 150 3.52 8.74 -2.72
CA ALA A 150 2.67 9.44 -3.69
C ALA A 150 1.18 9.46 -3.33
N ASN A 151 0.70 8.52 -2.50
CA ASN A 151 -0.64 8.54 -1.95
C ASN A 151 -0.59 8.60 -0.41
N GLU A 152 -0.89 9.76 0.18
CA GLU A 152 -0.78 10.00 1.62
C GLU A 152 -1.65 9.06 2.47
N ASN A 153 -2.81 8.64 1.98
CA ASN A 153 -3.67 7.70 2.71
C ASN A 153 -3.07 6.28 2.70
N ALA A 154 -2.52 5.86 1.57
CA ALA A 154 -1.96 4.52 1.42
C ALA A 154 -0.59 4.37 2.11
N CYS A 155 0.23 5.44 2.18
CA CYS A 155 1.55 5.38 2.84
C CYS A 155 1.49 5.55 4.37
N SER A 156 0.34 5.79 4.96
CA SER A 156 0.20 6.13 6.39
C SER A 156 0.83 5.10 7.34
N LYS A 157 0.70 3.82 7.04
CA LYS A 157 1.32 2.74 7.83
C LYS A 157 2.85 2.78 7.74
N ALA A 158 3.40 3.04 6.57
CA ALA A 158 4.85 3.18 6.38
C ALA A 158 5.37 4.44 7.12
N VAL A 159 4.64 5.53 7.06
CA VAL A 159 4.95 6.75 7.84
C VAL A 159 4.95 6.45 9.33
N MET A 160 3.96 5.72 9.86
CA MET A 160 3.94 5.36 11.29
C MET A 160 5.14 4.50 11.69
N ILE A 161 5.58 3.58 10.82
CA ILE A 161 6.81 2.80 11.07
C ILE A 161 8.02 3.74 11.14
N GLU A 162 8.17 4.66 10.20
CA GLU A 162 9.28 5.62 10.19
C GLU A 162 9.28 6.56 11.41
N LEU A 163 8.11 6.97 11.88
CA LEU A 163 7.97 7.82 13.06
C LEU A 163 8.32 7.07 14.36
N LEU A 164 7.83 5.84 14.50
CA LEU A 164 7.84 5.14 15.78
C LEU A 164 9.06 4.24 15.95
N TYR A 165 9.51 3.55 14.89
CA TYR A 165 10.59 2.57 15.01
C TYR A 165 11.98 3.17 14.72
N GLY A 166 13.00 2.55 15.28
CA GLY A 166 14.40 2.94 15.08
C GLY A 166 15.33 2.23 16.05
N ARG A 167 16.57 2.69 16.12
CA ARG A 167 17.59 2.08 16.99
C ARG A 167 17.19 2.14 18.46
N ALA A 168 17.52 1.09 19.19
CA ALA A 168 17.35 1.02 20.64
C ALA A 168 17.95 2.26 21.33
N ASP A 169 17.30 2.66 22.42
CA ASP A 169 17.71 3.78 23.25
C ASP A 169 17.74 5.15 22.57
N SER A 170 17.44 5.25 21.27
CA SER A 170 17.27 6.55 20.63
C SER A 170 16.06 7.29 21.21
N LYS A 171 16.17 8.62 21.30
CA LYS A 171 15.16 9.48 21.91
C LYS A 171 14.46 10.31 20.85
N ALA A 172 13.21 10.66 21.14
CA ALA A 172 12.44 11.65 20.41
C ALA A 172 11.58 12.46 21.36
N VAL A 173 11.30 13.70 20.99
CA VAL A 173 10.33 14.56 21.68
C VAL A 173 9.10 14.69 20.80
N LEU A 174 7.97 14.16 21.25
CA LEU A 174 6.70 14.28 20.54
C LEU A 174 5.83 15.34 21.20
N THR A 175 5.27 16.25 20.41
CA THR A 175 4.29 17.23 20.85
C THR A 175 2.90 16.77 20.44
N PHE A 176 2.03 16.52 21.40
CA PHE A 176 0.62 16.21 21.17
C PHE A 176 -0.25 17.42 21.44
N GLU A 177 -1.33 17.55 20.67
CA GLU A 177 -2.37 18.57 20.90
C GLU A 177 -3.69 17.92 21.24
N LYS A 178 -4.35 18.46 22.26
CA LYS A 178 -5.71 18.08 22.65
C LYS A 178 -6.39 19.22 23.38
N ASP A 179 -7.64 19.52 23.02
CA ASP A 179 -8.50 20.54 23.67
C ASP A 179 -7.78 21.90 23.80
N GLY A 180 -7.03 22.32 22.78
CA GLY A 180 -6.28 23.57 22.72
C GLY A 180 -5.03 23.62 23.61
N LYS A 181 -4.61 22.49 24.17
CA LYS A 181 -3.39 22.36 25.00
C LYS A 181 -2.36 21.53 24.25
N THR A 182 -1.08 21.83 24.47
CA THR A 182 0.07 21.09 23.97
C THR A 182 0.76 20.30 25.08
N PHE A 183 1.27 19.13 24.73
CA PHE A 183 1.93 18.18 25.62
C PHE A 183 3.25 17.72 24.98
N ASP A 184 4.38 18.22 25.48
CA ASP A 184 5.70 17.80 25.03
C ASP A 184 6.17 16.60 25.84
N VAL A 185 6.39 15.47 25.18
CA VAL A 185 6.78 14.22 25.82
C VAL A 185 8.07 13.70 25.22
N SER A 186 9.13 13.62 26.06
CA SER A 186 10.37 12.97 25.68
C SER A 186 10.26 11.46 25.89
N MET A 187 10.45 10.70 24.83
CA MET A 187 10.38 9.24 24.84
C MET A 187 11.67 8.61 24.37
N ARG A 188 11.93 7.39 24.85
CA ARG A 188 13.03 6.55 24.38
C ARG A 188 12.47 5.34 23.67
N ARG A 189 13.09 4.93 22.55
CA ARG A 189 12.74 3.69 21.88
C ARG A 189 13.18 2.50 22.71
N VAL A 190 12.26 1.57 22.90
CA VAL A 190 12.44 0.37 23.69
C VAL A 190 12.00 -0.86 22.89
N ASP A 191 12.43 -2.03 23.31
CA ASP A 191 11.96 -3.29 22.76
C ASP A 191 10.43 -3.39 22.89
N ALA A 192 9.73 -3.46 21.76
CA ALA A 192 8.28 -3.46 21.70
C ALA A 192 7.62 -4.57 22.54
N THR A 193 8.32 -5.72 22.73
CA THR A 193 7.84 -6.86 23.52
C THR A 193 7.86 -6.58 25.03
N LYS A 194 8.57 -5.55 25.47
CA LYS A 194 8.69 -5.14 26.88
C LYS A 194 7.74 -4.03 27.27
N ILE A 195 7.03 -3.43 26.32
CA ILE A 195 6.10 -2.33 26.59
C ILE A 195 4.87 -2.88 27.32
N LYS A 196 4.59 -2.33 28.49
CA LYS A 196 3.32 -2.55 29.17
C LYS A 196 2.36 -1.48 28.73
N TRP A 197 1.44 -1.87 27.85
CA TRP A 197 0.46 -0.98 27.25
C TRP A 197 -0.68 -0.65 28.23
N CYS A 198 -1.13 0.59 28.23
CA CYS A 198 -2.44 0.93 28.76
C CYS A 198 -3.54 0.26 27.94
N ASP A 199 -4.69 0.03 28.55
CA ASP A 199 -5.87 -0.34 27.78
C ASP A 199 -6.09 0.68 26.67
N SER A 200 -6.30 0.20 25.46
CA SER A 200 -6.58 1.09 24.35
C SER A 200 -7.90 1.81 24.63
N GLY A 201 -7.89 3.12 24.49
CA GLY A 201 -9.12 3.91 24.59
C GLY A 201 -10.06 3.70 23.38
N THR A 202 -9.70 2.78 22.47
CA THR A 202 -10.48 2.51 21.27
C THR A 202 -11.78 1.79 21.65
N PRO A 203 -12.94 2.40 21.44
CA PRO A 203 -14.20 1.72 21.65
C PRO A 203 -14.31 0.51 20.69
N LYS A 204 -14.99 -0.53 21.14
CA LYS A 204 -15.34 -1.60 20.20
C LYS A 204 -16.22 -1.00 19.12
N ALA A 205 -15.86 -1.27 17.84
CA ALA A 205 -16.65 -0.83 16.71
C ALA A 205 -18.11 -1.29 16.87
N LYS A 206 -19.03 -0.34 16.78
CA LYS A 206 -20.46 -0.63 16.75
C LYS A 206 -20.77 -1.27 15.42
N THR A 207 -21.05 -2.57 15.41
CA THR A 207 -21.45 -3.28 14.20
C THR A 207 -22.98 -3.34 14.12
N ALA A 208 -23.53 -3.21 12.93
CA ALA A 208 -24.97 -3.43 12.72
C ALA A 208 -25.39 -4.78 13.32
N PRO A 209 -26.54 -4.89 14.02
CA PRO A 209 -27.03 -6.15 14.54
C PRO A 209 -27.35 -7.13 13.39
N GLY A 210 -27.26 -8.44 13.65
CA GLY A 210 -27.50 -9.46 12.63
C GLY A 210 -26.80 -10.78 12.91
N GLU A 211 -27.03 -11.77 12.07
CA GLU A 211 -26.50 -13.13 12.16
C GLU A 211 -25.17 -13.25 11.41
N VAL A 212 -24.15 -13.81 12.05
CA VAL A 212 -22.88 -14.16 11.41
C VAL A 212 -22.99 -15.57 10.86
N ILE A 213 -22.96 -15.71 9.53
CA ILE A 213 -23.08 -17.00 8.83
C ILE A 213 -21.71 -17.57 8.39
N LEU A 214 -20.66 -16.74 8.37
CA LEU A 214 -19.27 -17.16 8.17
C LEU A 214 -18.35 -16.25 8.99
N ASN A 215 -17.40 -16.84 9.72
CA ASN A 215 -16.40 -16.10 10.49
C ASN A 215 -15.04 -16.79 10.39
N GLU A 216 -14.32 -16.48 9.34
CA GLU A 216 -12.98 -16.99 9.04
C GLU A 216 -11.99 -15.82 9.01
N ASP A 217 -10.71 -16.11 9.11
CA ASP A 217 -9.67 -15.06 9.23
C ASP A 217 -9.69 -14.07 8.04
N ASN A 218 -9.89 -14.58 6.83
CA ASN A 218 -9.81 -13.80 5.59
C ASN A 218 -11.19 -13.39 5.02
N VAL A 219 -12.27 -14.02 5.49
CA VAL A 219 -13.65 -13.75 5.04
C VAL A 219 -14.60 -13.81 6.20
N LYS A 220 -15.41 -12.77 6.35
CA LYS A 220 -16.53 -12.74 7.29
C LYS A 220 -17.80 -12.38 6.56
N ILE A 221 -18.88 -13.10 6.85
CA ILE A 221 -20.19 -12.82 6.27
C ILE A 221 -21.20 -12.69 7.38
N LYS A 222 -21.93 -11.58 7.37
CA LYS A 222 -22.99 -11.25 8.31
C LYS A 222 -24.24 -10.84 7.54
N ILE A 223 -25.37 -11.37 7.90
CA ILE A 223 -26.68 -10.88 7.44
C ILE A 223 -27.25 -9.96 8.52
N THR A 224 -27.43 -8.69 8.19
CA THR A 224 -28.01 -7.72 9.14
C THR A 224 -29.49 -7.97 9.36
N ASP A 225 -30.05 -7.44 10.46
CA ASP A 225 -31.50 -7.54 10.74
C ASP A 225 -32.36 -6.84 9.67
N SER A 226 -31.80 -5.89 8.91
CA SER A 226 -32.43 -5.27 7.73
C SER A 226 -32.41 -6.18 6.49
N GLY A 227 -31.66 -7.29 6.54
CA GLY A 227 -31.53 -8.27 5.44
C GLY A 227 -30.41 -7.95 4.45
N ILE A 228 -29.48 -7.05 4.79
CA ILE A 228 -28.30 -6.76 3.98
C ILE A 228 -27.18 -7.73 4.34
N ALA A 229 -26.57 -8.37 3.33
CA ALA A 229 -25.39 -9.20 3.50
C ALA A 229 -24.13 -8.33 3.50
N VAL A 230 -23.34 -8.38 4.57
CA VAL A 230 -22.03 -7.74 4.68
C VAL A 230 -20.96 -8.80 4.51
N ILE A 231 -20.19 -8.71 3.43
CA ILE A 231 -19.09 -9.62 3.06
C ILE A 231 -17.79 -8.85 3.23
N THR A 232 -17.04 -9.13 4.30
CA THR A 232 -15.73 -8.53 4.55
C THR A 232 -14.64 -9.46 4.05
N ILE A 233 -13.75 -8.95 3.19
CA ILE A 233 -12.65 -9.69 2.58
C ILE A 233 -11.35 -8.96 2.89
N THR A 234 -10.49 -9.57 3.71
CA THR A 234 -9.26 -8.91 4.19
C THR A 234 -8.04 -9.13 3.28
N THR A 235 -8.10 -10.13 2.39
CA THR A 235 -7.05 -10.42 1.41
C THR A 235 -7.57 -11.27 0.26
N PHE A 236 -6.96 -11.14 -0.90
CA PHE A 236 -7.12 -12.05 -2.04
C PHE A 236 -5.93 -13.01 -2.21
N MET A 237 -4.98 -13.05 -1.26
CA MET A 237 -3.84 -13.99 -1.29
C MET A 237 -4.26 -15.44 -1.05
N ASP A 238 -5.36 -15.68 -0.35
CA ASP A 238 -5.86 -17.00 0.00
C ASP A 238 -6.83 -17.49 -1.10
N ASP A 239 -6.40 -18.48 -1.88
CA ASP A 239 -7.18 -19.07 -2.97
C ASP A 239 -8.48 -19.75 -2.49
N SER A 240 -8.64 -19.96 -1.19
CA SER A 240 -9.89 -20.49 -0.62
C SER A 240 -11.00 -19.44 -0.45
N VAL A 241 -10.70 -18.15 -0.58
CA VAL A 241 -11.63 -17.03 -0.37
C VAL A 241 -12.91 -17.15 -1.24
N PRO A 242 -12.81 -17.34 -2.58
CA PRO A 242 -14.02 -17.50 -3.40
C PRO A 242 -14.85 -18.71 -2.97
N GLY A 243 -14.20 -19.87 -2.75
CA GLY A 243 -14.88 -21.10 -2.34
C GLY A 243 -15.63 -20.98 -1.00
N LYS A 244 -15.07 -20.26 -0.04
CA LYS A 244 -15.71 -19.97 1.25
C LYS A 244 -17.00 -19.15 1.06
N ILE A 245 -16.95 -18.13 0.20
CA ILE A 245 -18.13 -17.29 -0.10
C ILE A 245 -19.15 -18.12 -0.90
N TYR A 246 -18.73 -18.90 -1.89
CA TYR A 246 -19.58 -19.78 -2.69
C TYR A 246 -20.31 -20.81 -1.82
N GLY A 247 -19.66 -21.33 -0.78
CA GLY A 247 -20.27 -22.24 0.18
C GLY A 247 -21.46 -21.61 0.95
N LYS A 248 -21.65 -20.28 0.86
CA LYS A 248 -22.76 -19.53 1.46
C LYS A 248 -23.72 -18.94 0.44
N PHE A 249 -23.63 -19.37 -0.81
CA PHE A 249 -24.42 -18.81 -1.90
C PHE A 249 -25.94 -18.89 -1.63
N GLU A 250 -26.45 -20.03 -1.12
CA GLU A 250 -27.85 -20.23 -0.84
C GLU A 250 -28.41 -19.35 0.31
N GLU A 251 -27.57 -18.99 1.26
CA GLU A 251 -27.91 -18.00 2.28
C GLU A 251 -27.84 -16.57 1.70
N LEU A 252 -26.78 -16.26 0.94
CA LEU A 252 -26.53 -14.95 0.35
C LEU A 252 -27.66 -14.55 -0.64
N ARG A 253 -28.11 -15.46 -1.50
CA ARG A 253 -29.19 -15.18 -2.49
C ARG A 253 -30.52 -14.73 -1.86
N LYS A 254 -30.69 -14.87 -0.56
CA LYS A 254 -31.89 -14.43 0.18
C LYS A 254 -31.77 -13.01 0.70
N ALA A 255 -30.55 -12.43 0.62
CA ALA A 255 -30.32 -11.06 1.07
C ALA A 255 -31.00 -10.05 0.14
N LYS A 256 -31.39 -8.91 0.71
CA LYS A 256 -32.04 -7.81 -0.02
C LYS A 256 -31.02 -6.91 -0.74
N GLY A 257 -29.75 -6.99 -0.37
CA GLY A 257 -28.65 -6.23 -0.94
C GLY A 257 -27.32 -6.63 -0.29
N TYR A 258 -26.22 -6.09 -0.78
CA TYR A 258 -24.88 -6.56 -0.45
C TYR A 258 -23.95 -5.37 -0.16
N ILE A 259 -23.17 -5.50 0.90
CA ILE A 259 -22.01 -4.66 1.15
C ILE A 259 -20.78 -5.55 1.03
N ILE A 260 -19.86 -5.19 0.13
CA ILE A 260 -18.57 -5.87 -0.02
C ILE A 260 -17.51 -4.95 0.56
N ASP A 261 -16.96 -5.33 1.70
CA ASP A 261 -15.96 -4.54 2.41
C ASP A 261 -14.56 -5.03 2.07
N VAL A 262 -13.86 -4.27 1.22
CA VAL A 262 -12.45 -4.50 0.84
C VAL A 262 -11.50 -3.46 1.45
N ARG A 263 -11.96 -2.72 2.46
CA ARG A 263 -11.08 -1.82 3.23
C ARG A 263 -10.02 -2.64 3.93
N GLY A 264 -8.77 -2.21 3.82
CA GLY A 264 -7.65 -2.95 4.40
C GLY A 264 -7.23 -4.22 3.64
N ASN A 265 -7.83 -4.51 2.50
CA ASN A 265 -7.44 -5.63 1.65
C ASN A 265 -6.20 -5.26 0.82
N GLY A 266 -5.05 -5.82 1.19
CA GLY A 266 -3.76 -5.58 0.53
C GLY A 266 -3.61 -6.24 -0.84
N GLY A 267 -4.65 -6.86 -1.40
CA GLY A 267 -4.60 -7.54 -2.69
C GLY A 267 -4.24 -9.03 -2.59
N GLY A 268 -3.61 -9.55 -3.64
CA GLY A 268 -3.23 -10.95 -3.79
C GLY A 268 -3.39 -11.47 -5.22
N ASN A 269 -4.18 -12.52 -5.40
CA ASN A 269 -4.47 -13.12 -6.68
C ASN A 269 -5.69 -12.45 -7.33
N SER A 270 -5.51 -11.78 -8.49
CA SER A 270 -6.61 -11.13 -9.23
C SER A 270 -7.67 -12.13 -9.70
N GLY A 271 -7.31 -13.41 -9.94
CA GLY A 271 -8.29 -14.45 -10.24
C GLY A 271 -9.28 -14.70 -9.09
N ASN A 272 -8.85 -14.56 -7.83
CA ASN A 272 -9.75 -14.63 -6.67
C ASN A 272 -10.68 -13.41 -6.61
N ALA A 273 -10.17 -12.23 -6.97
CA ALA A 273 -10.95 -11.00 -7.07
C ALA A 273 -12.04 -11.12 -8.14
N ASP A 274 -11.66 -11.58 -9.34
CA ASP A 274 -12.59 -11.85 -10.46
C ASP A 274 -13.64 -12.88 -10.09
N ALA A 275 -13.25 -13.94 -9.38
CA ALA A 275 -14.18 -14.99 -8.94
C ALA A 275 -15.24 -14.44 -7.96
N VAL A 276 -14.86 -13.55 -7.05
CA VAL A 276 -15.83 -12.89 -6.17
C VAL A 276 -16.71 -11.92 -6.95
N ALA A 277 -16.13 -11.11 -7.86
CA ALA A 277 -16.91 -10.17 -8.70
C ALA A 277 -17.94 -10.89 -9.59
N ALA A 278 -17.60 -12.06 -10.10
CA ALA A 278 -18.46 -12.87 -10.97
C ALA A 278 -19.84 -13.21 -10.35
N MET A 279 -19.97 -13.24 -9.01
CA MET A 279 -21.27 -13.43 -8.36
C MET A 279 -22.23 -12.24 -8.55
N PHE A 280 -21.73 -11.07 -8.96
CA PHE A 280 -22.51 -9.84 -9.10
C PHE A 280 -22.62 -9.38 -10.56
N ILE A 281 -22.10 -10.18 -11.49
CA ILE A 281 -22.04 -9.86 -12.93
C ILE A 281 -22.85 -10.91 -13.69
N SER A 282 -23.58 -10.49 -14.72
CA SER A 282 -24.27 -11.35 -15.65
C SER A 282 -23.57 -11.35 -17.00
N GLY A 283 -23.26 -12.53 -17.53
CA GLY A 283 -22.65 -12.70 -18.84
C GLY A 283 -21.13 -12.44 -18.87
N GLN A 284 -20.66 -11.83 -19.94
CA GLN A 284 -19.24 -11.58 -20.15
C GLN A 284 -18.75 -10.36 -19.35
N PHE A 285 -17.58 -10.49 -18.78
CA PHE A 285 -16.82 -9.37 -18.22
C PHE A 285 -15.34 -9.49 -18.56
N THR A 286 -14.63 -8.37 -18.47
CA THR A 286 -13.17 -8.32 -18.69
C THR A 286 -12.46 -8.04 -17.38
N SER A 287 -11.36 -8.75 -17.15
CA SER A 287 -10.43 -8.47 -16.08
C SER A 287 -9.66 -7.16 -16.35
N CYS A 288 -8.96 -6.64 -15.34
CA CYS A 288 -8.11 -5.48 -15.49
C CYS A 288 -7.05 -5.69 -16.57
N ALA A 289 -6.95 -4.78 -17.53
CA ALA A 289 -5.88 -4.80 -18.52
C ALA A 289 -4.55 -4.40 -17.88
N ALA A 290 -3.45 -4.86 -18.48
CA ALA A 290 -2.14 -4.53 -17.96
C ALA A 290 -1.12 -4.25 -19.06
N GLU A 291 -0.10 -3.47 -18.72
CA GLU A 291 1.06 -3.21 -19.55
C GLU A 291 2.33 -3.65 -18.84
N THR A 292 3.30 -4.10 -19.62
CA THR A 292 4.66 -4.36 -19.14
C THR A 292 5.67 -3.74 -20.07
N GLN A 293 6.88 -3.55 -19.57
CA GLN A 293 7.97 -2.99 -20.35
C GLN A 293 8.53 -4.02 -21.32
N VAL A 294 8.69 -3.61 -22.57
CA VAL A 294 9.42 -4.36 -23.61
C VAL A 294 10.69 -3.60 -23.96
N TYR A 295 11.82 -4.27 -23.85
CA TYR A 295 13.12 -3.69 -24.15
C TYR A 295 13.68 -4.28 -25.44
N GLU A 296 13.82 -3.42 -26.47
CA GLU A 296 14.36 -3.76 -27.79
C GLU A 296 15.64 -2.95 -28.06
N PRO A 297 16.84 -3.53 -27.80
CA PRO A 297 18.12 -2.80 -27.84
C PRO A 297 18.40 -2.07 -29.14
N THR A 298 17.92 -2.57 -30.27
CA THR A 298 18.12 -1.94 -31.59
C THR A 298 17.47 -0.55 -31.64
N TYR A 299 16.26 -0.39 -31.08
CA TYR A 299 15.59 0.90 -31.05
C TYR A 299 16.29 1.89 -30.13
N LYS A 300 16.88 1.42 -29.01
CA LYS A 300 17.74 2.26 -28.18
C LYS A 300 18.95 2.77 -28.98
N ALA A 301 19.60 1.89 -29.76
CA ALA A 301 20.72 2.29 -30.59
C ALA A 301 20.31 3.33 -31.64
N TRP A 302 19.19 3.14 -32.32
CA TRP A 302 18.71 4.09 -33.33
C TRP A 302 18.28 5.42 -32.71
N GLY A 303 17.63 5.41 -31.55
CA GLY A 303 17.18 6.61 -30.84
C GLY A 303 18.33 7.54 -30.45
N LEU A 304 19.51 7.01 -30.12
CA LEU A 304 20.70 7.78 -29.76
C LEU A 304 21.21 8.70 -30.89
N PHE A 305 20.90 8.39 -32.14
CA PHE A 305 21.31 9.18 -33.31
C PHE A 305 20.25 10.21 -33.75
N ARG A 306 19.09 10.27 -33.10
CA ARG A 306 17.97 11.13 -33.47
C ARG A 306 18.02 12.46 -32.69
N GLU A 307 18.57 13.50 -33.33
CA GLU A 307 18.66 14.83 -32.72
C GLU A 307 17.26 15.45 -32.47
N ASP A 308 16.28 15.12 -33.29
CA ASP A 308 14.89 15.57 -33.17
C ASP A 308 14.16 15.02 -31.93
N PHE A 309 14.71 14.01 -31.24
CA PHE A 309 14.16 13.47 -30.02
C PHE A 309 14.56 14.27 -28.76
N LYS A 310 15.68 15.01 -28.80
CA LYS A 310 16.35 15.59 -27.62
C LYS A 310 15.51 16.61 -26.84
N ASN A 311 14.56 17.28 -27.51
CA ASN A 311 13.78 18.36 -26.89
C ASN A 311 12.28 18.13 -26.97
N VAL A 312 11.83 16.90 -27.19
CA VAL A 312 10.42 16.55 -27.26
C VAL A 312 9.98 16.02 -25.90
N SER A 313 8.99 16.68 -25.29
CA SER A 313 8.41 16.18 -24.04
C SER A 313 7.47 14.99 -24.33
N PRO A 314 7.23 14.09 -23.33
CA PRO A 314 6.25 13.03 -23.49
C PRO A 314 4.85 13.51 -23.88
N GLU A 315 4.44 14.69 -23.41
CA GLU A 315 3.15 15.31 -23.73
C GLU A 315 3.06 15.77 -25.19
N ASP A 316 4.20 16.10 -25.80
CA ASP A 316 4.27 16.56 -27.20
C ASP A 316 4.38 15.43 -28.21
N VAL A 317 4.74 14.21 -27.76
CA VAL A 317 4.94 13.05 -28.64
C VAL A 317 3.70 12.76 -29.49
N ALA A 318 2.50 12.87 -28.92
CA ALA A 318 1.26 12.63 -29.66
C ALA A 318 1.05 13.62 -30.80
N LYS A 319 1.64 14.83 -30.75
CA LYS A 319 1.56 15.87 -31.78
C LYS A 319 2.53 15.63 -32.94
N MET A 320 3.58 14.84 -32.69
CA MET A 320 4.67 14.62 -33.66
C MET A 320 4.28 13.67 -34.81
N GLN A 321 3.18 12.91 -34.67
CA GLN A 321 2.70 11.96 -35.69
C GLN A 321 3.79 11.01 -36.21
N TRP A 322 4.70 10.60 -35.32
CA TRP A 322 5.76 9.63 -35.65
C TRP A 322 5.18 8.25 -35.94
N ASP A 323 5.82 7.54 -36.85
CA ASP A 323 5.56 6.11 -37.06
C ASP A 323 5.95 5.27 -35.83
N GLU A 324 5.56 3.99 -35.86
CA GLU A 324 5.77 3.09 -34.74
C GLU A 324 7.26 2.91 -34.42
N ASP A 325 8.12 2.79 -35.43
CA ASP A 325 9.57 2.60 -35.22
C ASP A 325 10.23 3.86 -34.65
N SER A 326 9.81 5.03 -35.08
CA SER A 326 10.25 6.30 -34.50
C SER A 326 9.83 6.44 -33.03
N LEU A 327 8.58 6.06 -32.70
CA LEU A 327 8.10 6.04 -31.32
C LEU A 327 8.88 5.01 -30.47
N LYS A 328 9.21 3.84 -31.03
CA LYS A 328 10.06 2.84 -30.37
C LYS A 328 11.44 3.38 -30.09
N SER A 329 12.02 4.05 -31.04
CA SER A 329 13.36 4.64 -30.92
C SER A 329 13.39 5.79 -29.91
N TYR A 330 12.37 6.65 -29.87
CA TYR A 330 12.23 7.73 -28.90
C TYR A 330 12.14 7.19 -27.47
N ARG A 331 11.32 6.19 -27.25
CA ARG A 331 11.09 5.63 -25.90
C ARG A 331 12.22 4.71 -25.43
N MET A 332 13.03 4.18 -26.33
CA MET A 332 14.13 3.22 -26.08
C MET A 332 13.71 1.91 -25.41
N CYS A 333 12.64 1.90 -24.66
CA CYS A 333 11.92 0.73 -24.17
C CYS A 333 10.42 0.99 -24.20
N ARG A 334 9.62 -0.07 -24.09
CA ARG A 334 8.21 0.04 -24.36
C ARG A 334 7.35 -0.62 -23.33
N HIS A 335 6.17 -0.05 -23.19
CA HIS A 335 5.04 -0.71 -22.55
C HIS A 335 4.18 -1.35 -23.64
N ILE A 336 3.81 -2.61 -23.45
CA ILE A 336 2.81 -3.27 -24.28
C ILE A 336 1.58 -3.56 -23.43
N CYS A 337 0.40 -3.43 -24.04
CA CYS A 337 -0.83 -3.78 -23.38
C CYS A 337 -1.09 -5.28 -23.58
N PHE A 338 -1.24 -6.02 -22.51
CA PHE A 338 -1.73 -7.39 -22.57
C PHE A 338 -3.20 -7.40 -22.98
N GLN A 339 -3.61 -8.44 -23.70
CA GLN A 339 -5.04 -8.62 -23.92
C GLN A 339 -5.75 -8.76 -22.58
N LYS A 340 -6.91 -8.11 -22.50
CA LYS A 340 -7.80 -8.29 -21.37
C LYS A 340 -8.29 -9.74 -21.39
N GLU A 341 -8.24 -10.41 -20.27
CA GLU A 341 -8.91 -11.68 -20.13
C GLU A 341 -10.41 -11.45 -20.16
N THR A 342 -11.11 -12.19 -21.00
CA THR A 342 -12.57 -12.17 -21.05
C THR A 342 -13.10 -13.39 -20.34
N ASN A 343 -13.91 -13.17 -19.32
CA ASN A 343 -14.49 -14.18 -18.47
C ASN A 343 -16.00 -14.30 -18.74
N ILE A 344 -16.57 -15.45 -18.44
CA ILE A 344 -18.01 -15.68 -18.41
C ILE A 344 -18.39 -15.97 -16.98
N ALA A 345 -19.17 -15.09 -16.36
CA ALA A 345 -19.48 -15.14 -14.93
C ALA A 345 -20.10 -16.47 -14.49
N GLU A 346 -21.01 -17.03 -15.30
CA GLU A 346 -21.69 -18.30 -15.03
C GLU A 346 -20.74 -19.52 -15.06
N ASN A 347 -19.55 -19.39 -15.68
CA ASN A 347 -18.53 -20.45 -15.66
C ASN A 347 -17.64 -20.39 -14.41
N ILE A 348 -17.68 -19.28 -13.66
CA ILE A 348 -16.79 -19.02 -12.52
C ILE A 348 -17.58 -19.10 -11.22
N ALA A 349 -18.70 -18.37 -11.14
CA ALA A 349 -19.51 -18.26 -9.93
C ALA A 349 -20.62 -19.32 -9.90
N PRO A 350 -21.13 -19.72 -8.71
CA PRO A 350 -22.23 -20.66 -8.57
C PRO A 350 -23.58 -20.09 -9.05
N GLY A 351 -23.66 -18.78 -9.28
CA GLY A 351 -24.83 -18.07 -9.76
C GLY A 351 -24.72 -16.57 -9.54
N LEU A 352 -25.76 -15.84 -9.97
CA LEU A 352 -25.87 -14.40 -9.81
C LEU A 352 -26.54 -14.05 -8.48
N LEU A 353 -25.95 -13.11 -7.74
CA LEU A 353 -26.55 -12.46 -6.58
C LEU A 353 -27.21 -11.16 -7.05
N GLU A 354 -28.55 -11.13 -6.98
CA GLU A 354 -29.37 -10.01 -7.45
C GLU A 354 -29.68 -9.05 -6.29
N GLY A 355 -29.61 -7.75 -6.57
CA GLY A 355 -29.93 -6.69 -5.60
C GLY A 355 -28.93 -5.54 -5.65
N PRO A 356 -29.18 -4.47 -4.88
CA PRO A 356 -28.24 -3.34 -4.80
C PRO A 356 -26.95 -3.75 -4.08
N VAL A 357 -25.83 -3.20 -4.57
CA VAL A 357 -24.49 -3.50 -4.05
C VAL A 357 -23.78 -2.20 -3.66
N ALA A 358 -23.16 -2.19 -2.50
CA ALA A 358 -22.18 -1.19 -2.11
C ALA A 358 -20.80 -1.84 -1.90
N VAL A 359 -19.73 -1.17 -2.36
CA VAL A 359 -18.35 -1.59 -2.14
C VAL A 359 -17.66 -0.58 -1.23
N LEU A 360 -17.16 -1.04 -0.08
CA LEU A 360 -16.40 -0.19 0.84
C LEU A 360 -14.91 -0.28 0.51
N MET A 361 -14.27 0.88 0.35
CA MET A 361 -12.87 0.97 -0.03
C MET A 361 -12.13 2.10 0.69
N ASN A 362 -10.81 1.98 0.79
CA ASN A 362 -9.95 3.01 1.39
C ASN A 362 -8.50 2.92 0.86
N GLY A 363 -7.60 3.76 1.38
CA GLY A 363 -6.18 3.77 1.00
C GLY A 363 -5.42 2.45 1.23
N ASP A 364 -5.97 1.54 2.02
CA ASP A 364 -5.43 0.18 2.22
C ASP A 364 -6.08 -0.87 1.27
N THR A 365 -6.94 -0.44 0.34
CA THR A 365 -7.43 -1.27 -0.77
C THR A 365 -6.39 -1.22 -1.88
N VAL A 366 -5.63 -2.32 -2.08
CA VAL A 366 -4.38 -2.34 -2.84
C VAL A 366 -4.36 -3.49 -3.84
N SER A 367 -3.70 -3.32 -5.00
CA SER A 367 -3.35 -4.40 -5.94
C SER A 367 -4.60 -5.15 -6.42
N ALA A 368 -4.68 -6.48 -6.30
CA ALA A 368 -5.85 -7.28 -6.72
C ALA A 368 -7.18 -6.80 -6.11
N ALA A 369 -7.16 -6.09 -4.98
CA ALA A 369 -8.36 -5.44 -4.45
C ALA A 369 -8.76 -4.21 -5.27
N GLU A 370 -7.80 -3.53 -5.91
CA GLU A 370 -8.08 -2.48 -6.89
C GLU A 370 -8.57 -3.06 -8.22
N ASP A 371 -8.03 -4.23 -8.63
CA ASP A 371 -8.55 -4.97 -9.81
C ASP A 371 -10.01 -5.37 -9.58
N PHE A 372 -10.37 -5.82 -8.36
CA PHE A 372 -11.76 -6.06 -7.97
C PHE A 372 -12.63 -4.79 -8.11
N VAL A 373 -12.13 -3.65 -7.62
CA VAL A 373 -12.85 -2.36 -7.73
C VAL A 373 -13.05 -1.98 -9.20
N ASP A 374 -12.02 -2.15 -10.06
CA ASP A 374 -12.11 -1.87 -11.49
C ASP A 374 -13.19 -2.71 -12.18
N VAL A 375 -13.16 -4.03 -11.95
CA VAL A 375 -14.15 -4.97 -12.52
C VAL A 375 -15.56 -4.63 -12.05
N MET A 376 -15.76 -4.39 -10.76
CA MET A 376 -17.06 -4.03 -10.20
C MET A 376 -17.57 -2.69 -10.72
N LYS A 377 -16.70 -1.67 -10.89
CA LYS A 377 -17.06 -0.37 -11.46
C LYS A 377 -17.51 -0.47 -12.92
N MET A 378 -16.86 -1.34 -13.69
CA MET A 378 -17.14 -1.45 -15.11
C MET A 378 -18.34 -2.34 -15.44
N HIS A 379 -18.61 -3.36 -14.64
CA HIS A 379 -19.56 -4.42 -14.99
C HIS A 379 -20.78 -4.51 -14.08
N THR A 380 -20.87 -3.64 -13.07
CA THR A 380 -22.02 -3.61 -12.16
C THR A 380 -22.54 -2.17 -11.95
N LYS A 381 -23.66 -2.06 -11.22
CA LYS A 381 -24.22 -0.80 -10.74
C LYS A 381 -23.90 -0.57 -9.25
N ALA A 382 -22.83 -1.15 -8.76
CA ALA A 382 -22.43 -0.99 -7.36
C ALA A 382 -22.11 0.47 -7.03
N THR A 383 -22.45 0.91 -5.82
CA THR A 383 -22.06 2.21 -5.28
C THR A 383 -20.77 2.06 -4.46
N PHE A 384 -19.76 2.84 -4.76
CA PHE A 384 -18.45 2.80 -4.07
C PHE A 384 -18.42 3.85 -2.97
N VAL A 385 -18.15 3.42 -1.73
CA VAL A 385 -18.25 4.25 -0.52
C VAL A 385 -16.94 4.24 0.26
N GLY A 386 -16.47 5.40 0.69
CA GLY A 386 -15.28 5.54 1.53
C GLY A 386 -14.29 6.58 1.04
N SER A 387 -13.02 6.19 0.87
CA SER A 387 -11.95 7.05 0.32
C SER A 387 -11.25 6.37 -0.84
N ASN A 388 -10.38 7.12 -1.54
CA ASN A 388 -9.61 6.58 -2.65
C ASN A 388 -8.83 5.32 -2.25
N THR A 389 -8.70 4.39 -3.20
CA THR A 389 -7.82 3.22 -3.08
C THR A 389 -6.34 3.64 -3.14
N ALA A 390 -5.43 2.70 -3.03
CA ALA A 390 -3.99 2.98 -2.96
C ALA A 390 -3.39 3.59 -4.23
N GLY A 391 -3.89 3.22 -5.39
CA GLY A 391 -3.32 3.66 -6.67
C GLY A 391 -2.06 2.90 -7.05
N THR A 392 -1.96 1.66 -6.61
CA THR A 392 -0.84 0.80 -6.93
C THR A 392 -1.34 -0.62 -7.19
N SER A 393 -1.54 -0.95 -8.45
CA SER A 393 -1.80 -2.31 -8.91
C SER A 393 -0.74 -2.71 -9.92
N GLY A 394 -0.13 -3.89 -9.71
CA GLY A 394 0.98 -4.35 -10.53
C GLY A 394 1.48 -5.72 -10.13
N GLN A 395 2.60 -6.13 -10.72
CA GLN A 395 3.28 -7.39 -10.42
C GLN A 395 4.70 -7.14 -9.94
N PRO A 396 5.01 -7.32 -8.65
CA PRO A 396 6.36 -7.14 -8.16
C PRO A 396 7.27 -8.32 -8.56
N TYR A 397 8.45 -7.99 -9.05
CA TYR A 397 9.58 -8.91 -9.22
C TYR A 397 10.40 -8.93 -7.94
N PHE A 398 10.36 -10.03 -7.20
CA PHE A 398 11.08 -10.20 -5.94
C PHE A 398 12.48 -10.76 -6.17
N VAL A 399 13.47 -10.12 -5.56
CA VAL A 399 14.87 -10.55 -5.61
C VAL A 399 15.46 -10.60 -4.20
N PHE A 400 15.91 -11.78 -3.77
CA PHE A 400 16.61 -11.94 -2.51
C PHE A 400 18.07 -11.49 -2.65
N LEU A 401 18.53 -10.74 -1.66
CA LEU A 401 19.89 -10.24 -1.55
C LEU A 401 20.75 -11.20 -0.72
N GLU A 402 22.02 -11.32 -1.06
CA GLU A 402 22.98 -12.15 -0.30
C GLU A 402 23.18 -11.59 1.11
N SER A 403 22.99 -10.29 1.30
CA SER A 403 22.96 -9.65 2.62
C SER A 403 21.74 -10.01 3.47
N GLY A 404 20.77 -10.78 2.95
CA GLY A 404 19.69 -11.45 3.68
C GLY A 404 18.33 -10.78 3.60
N GLY A 405 18.22 -9.58 3.08
CA GLY A 405 16.94 -8.94 2.77
C GLY A 405 16.48 -9.21 1.35
N ASN A 406 15.54 -8.40 0.87
CA ASN A 406 15.10 -8.47 -0.52
C ASN A 406 14.69 -7.08 -1.02
N TYR A 407 14.63 -6.94 -2.34
CA TYR A 407 13.93 -5.85 -2.99
C TYR A 407 12.85 -6.39 -3.92
N ARG A 408 11.92 -5.53 -4.24
CA ARG A 408 10.89 -5.77 -5.23
C ARG A 408 10.81 -4.58 -6.18
N ILE A 409 10.54 -4.85 -7.44
CA ILE A 409 10.37 -3.84 -8.49
C ILE A 409 9.09 -4.16 -9.25
N CYS A 410 8.22 -3.18 -9.41
CA CYS A 410 6.98 -3.34 -10.15
C CYS A 410 7.26 -3.48 -11.65
N THR A 411 6.89 -4.63 -12.23
CA THR A 411 7.16 -4.98 -13.63
C THR A 411 5.94 -4.83 -14.54
N ARG A 412 4.78 -4.58 -13.95
CA ARG A 412 3.50 -4.49 -14.65
C ARG A 412 2.70 -3.34 -14.07
N ARG A 413 2.03 -2.59 -14.90
CA ARG A 413 1.03 -1.61 -14.47
C ARG A 413 -0.36 -2.02 -14.97
N CYS A 414 -1.35 -1.89 -14.10
CA CYS A 414 -2.74 -2.05 -14.48
C CYS A 414 -3.28 -0.78 -15.11
N ILE A 415 -4.17 -0.96 -16.08
CA ILE A 415 -4.88 0.14 -16.76
C ILE A 415 -6.34 0.01 -16.40
N ALA A 416 -6.89 1.02 -15.74
CA ALA A 416 -8.32 1.06 -15.44
C ALA A 416 -9.14 0.94 -16.73
N GLN A 417 -10.18 0.13 -16.69
CA GLN A 417 -10.97 -0.18 -17.89
C GLN A 417 -11.72 1.05 -18.44
N ASN A 418 -12.02 2.03 -17.58
CA ASN A 418 -12.60 3.32 -17.95
C ASN A 418 -11.58 4.33 -18.52
N GLY A 419 -10.28 3.97 -18.56
CA GLY A 419 -9.20 4.81 -19.04
C GLY A 419 -8.66 5.82 -18.03
N GLU A 420 -9.09 5.78 -16.76
CA GLU A 420 -8.54 6.66 -15.72
C GLU A 420 -7.08 6.30 -15.41
N ASP A 421 -6.25 7.32 -15.18
CA ASP A 421 -4.90 7.14 -14.65
C ASP A 421 -4.96 7.03 -13.12
N ILE A 422 -5.00 5.77 -12.64
CA ILE A 422 -5.09 5.45 -11.21
C ILE A 422 -3.73 5.43 -10.50
N TYR A 423 -2.62 5.49 -11.25
CA TYR A 423 -1.28 5.39 -10.67
C TYR A 423 -1.06 6.48 -9.61
N ASN A 424 -0.73 6.06 -8.41
CA ASN A 424 -0.54 6.91 -7.23
C ASN A 424 -1.78 7.76 -6.81
N LYS A 425 -2.95 7.53 -7.40
CA LYS A 425 -4.20 8.25 -7.08
C LYS A 425 -5.28 7.33 -6.54
N GLY A 426 -5.30 6.09 -7.01
CA GLY A 426 -6.36 5.11 -6.75
C GLY A 426 -7.69 5.41 -7.44
N PHE A 427 -8.62 4.48 -7.30
CA PHE A 427 -10.01 4.67 -7.70
C PHE A 427 -10.71 5.58 -6.69
N SER A 428 -11.45 6.56 -7.17
CA SER A 428 -12.27 7.42 -6.33
C SER A 428 -13.60 6.75 -5.99
N PRO A 429 -14.13 6.91 -4.75
CA PRO A 429 -15.48 6.46 -4.40
C PRO A 429 -16.54 7.35 -5.05
N ASP A 430 -17.76 6.81 -5.23
CA ASP A 430 -18.93 7.59 -5.63
C ASP A 430 -19.43 8.44 -4.47
N VAL A 431 -19.35 7.89 -3.24
CA VAL A 431 -19.70 8.56 -2.00
C VAL A 431 -18.47 8.64 -1.09
N ARG A 432 -17.85 9.80 -1.07
CA ARG A 432 -16.72 10.05 -0.18
C ARG A 432 -17.18 10.20 1.26
N VAL A 433 -16.56 9.46 2.17
CA VAL A 433 -16.84 9.52 3.61
C VAL A 433 -15.54 9.82 4.36
N ASP A 434 -15.47 11.01 4.94
CA ASP A 434 -14.35 11.40 5.79
C ASP A 434 -14.67 11.00 7.24
N VAL A 435 -13.83 10.13 7.81
CA VAL A 435 -13.94 9.67 9.20
C VAL A 435 -13.28 10.71 10.11
N THR A 436 -14.00 11.15 11.13
CA THR A 436 -13.51 12.13 12.12
C THR A 436 -12.95 11.44 13.36
N ILE A 437 -12.17 12.20 14.15
CA ILE A 437 -11.67 11.71 15.44
C ILE A 437 -12.84 11.40 16.39
N ASP A 438 -13.95 12.14 16.31
CA ASP A 438 -15.11 11.91 17.17
C ASP A 438 -15.88 10.63 16.75
N ASP A 439 -16.04 10.36 15.44
CA ASP A 439 -16.58 9.06 14.96
C ASP A 439 -15.75 7.90 15.54
N PHE A 440 -14.41 8.06 15.50
CA PHE A 440 -13.50 7.06 16.04
C PHE A 440 -13.64 6.89 17.56
N LYS A 441 -13.73 7.99 18.34
CA LYS A 441 -13.95 7.96 19.79
C LYS A 441 -15.26 7.29 20.17
N GLU A 442 -16.29 7.44 19.34
CA GLU A 442 -17.62 6.85 19.56
C GLU A 442 -17.72 5.40 19.09
N GLY A 443 -16.67 4.86 18.45
CA GLY A 443 -16.64 3.53 17.85
C GLY A 443 -17.60 3.40 16.66
N ARG A 444 -17.86 4.49 15.93
CA ARG A 444 -18.71 4.51 14.75
C ARG A 444 -17.93 4.11 13.52
N ASP A 445 -18.50 3.24 12.72
CA ASP A 445 -18.06 2.96 11.35
C ASP A 445 -18.95 3.77 10.38
N LYS A 446 -18.62 5.06 10.23
CA LYS A 446 -19.39 5.98 9.41
C LYS A 446 -19.48 5.55 7.94
N VAL A 447 -18.44 4.87 7.42
CA VAL A 447 -18.44 4.34 6.05
C VAL A 447 -19.48 3.22 5.92
N MET A 448 -19.51 2.28 6.86
CA MET A 448 -20.46 1.20 6.92
C MET A 448 -21.90 1.72 7.14
N GLU A 449 -22.07 2.69 8.05
CA GLU A 449 -23.36 3.34 8.32
C GLU A 449 -23.92 3.96 7.04
N THR A 450 -23.11 4.75 6.31
CA THR A 450 -23.51 5.38 5.03
C THR A 450 -23.90 4.33 3.98
N ALA A 451 -23.15 3.23 3.85
CA ALA A 451 -23.48 2.19 2.89
C ALA A 451 -24.80 1.46 3.24
N LEU A 452 -25.06 1.24 4.52
CA LEU A 452 -26.34 0.66 4.98
C LEU A 452 -27.52 1.60 4.69
N GLU A 453 -27.35 2.90 4.91
CA GLU A 453 -28.36 3.91 4.56
C GLU A 453 -28.68 3.88 3.06
N ILE A 454 -27.68 3.91 2.19
CA ILE A 454 -27.85 3.85 0.73
C ILE A 454 -28.62 2.60 0.27
N LEU A 455 -28.39 1.45 0.91
CA LEU A 455 -29.05 0.19 0.50
C LEU A 455 -30.43 0.00 1.12
N THR A 456 -30.85 0.84 2.06
CA THR A 456 -32.14 0.73 2.75
C THR A 456 -33.14 1.83 2.36
N GLU A 457 -32.70 2.86 1.65
CA GLU A 457 -33.54 3.85 0.98
C GLU A 457 -34.17 3.30 -0.31
#